data_4f7f8f49bd59386a47e7438d52427669
#
_entry.id   4f7f8f49bd59386a47e7438d52427669
#
_cell.length_a   1.000
_cell.length_b   1.000
_cell.length_c   1.000
_cell.angle_alpha   90.00
_cell.angle_beta   90.00
_cell.angle_gamma   90.00
#
_symmetry.space_group_name_H-M   'P 1'
#
loop_
_entity.id
_entity.type
_entity.pdbx_description
1 polymer ?
#
loop_
_entity_poly.entity_id
_entity_poly.type
_entity_poly.pdbx_seq_one_letter_code
_entity_poly.pdbx_strand_id
1 'polypeptide(L)'
;MEQFLAFGIVGLSTAAIYAVIGSGLVLTYTTTGVFNFAHGAAGMISAFVYWQMTIGWGWPVPIAVVAVLLVFAPLFGLVFGKALAPTQGLGDAEKLVMTIALLSGLIVLARWVWDPNKSRSLPRFFADKSSIDLGVVTITWHQALTMGVAVVVAVALRILLFRTRTGAEMRATVDDRALVGLTGADPGRANRVAWILGIELAAVGGILIAPTVALDAAQLSLLIVSAYTAAIFGRLRNLPMTFAGAVVVGLMESYLTGYLPQNEYLPGLRLAAPALLLFLALLMFPHGRLRGRDRKLKPVPLPTINGSMAFAATIVVFGLFLATMLGEADLITYGAMFAWGVIALSYVPLLGFAGQISLCQLSLAGVGAVAYSHLGPDGQWWALLAAMALAGGVGAVGAVTARRGWGG
;
A
#
# COMPACT_ATOMS: atom_id res chain seq x y z
N MET A 1 34.66 2.70 1.47
CA MET A 1 34.09 3.65 2.45
C MET A 1 33.14 4.62 1.77
N GLU A 2 33.57 5.28 0.70
CA GLU A 2 32.76 6.27 -0.05
C GLU A 2 31.43 5.71 -0.56
N GLN A 3 31.44 4.55 -1.22
CA GLN A 3 30.20 3.91 -1.70
C GLN A 3 29.22 3.58 -0.55
N PHE A 4 29.73 3.10 0.57
CA PHE A 4 28.91 2.81 1.74
C PHE A 4 28.19 4.07 2.25
N LEU A 5 28.91 5.17 2.37
CA LEU A 5 28.34 6.44 2.81
C LEU A 5 27.37 7.02 1.76
N ALA A 6 27.67 6.88 0.46
CA ALA A 6 26.80 7.33 -0.61
C ALA A 6 25.45 6.58 -0.57
N PHE A 7 25.46 5.25 -0.48
CA PHE A 7 24.22 4.47 -0.32
C PHE A 7 23.52 4.76 1.00
N GLY A 8 24.25 5.05 2.07
CA GLY A 8 23.70 5.49 3.35
C GLY A 8 22.88 6.78 3.21
N ILE A 9 23.40 7.79 2.50
CA ILE A 9 22.71 9.07 2.27
C ILE A 9 21.47 8.88 1.38
N VAL A 10 21.60 8.11 0.31
CA VAL A 10 20.45 7.77 -0.55
C VAL A 10 19.37 7.05 0.28
N GLY A 11 19.78 6.07 1.08
CA GLY A 11 18.87 5.33 1.97
C GLY A 11 18.19 6.20 3.00
N LEU A 12 18.89 7.16 3.62
CA LEU A 12 18.32 8.12 4.55
C LEU A 12 17.33 9.08 3.88
N SER A 13 17.63 9.52 2.65
CA SER A 13 16.69 10.34 1.88
C SER A 13 15.41 9.57 1.55
N THR A 14 15.51 8.32 1.12
CA THR A 14 14.36 7.44 0.88
C THR A 14 13.60 7.15 2.18
N ALA A 15 14.33 6.89 3.26
CA ALA A 15 13.75 6.70 4.61
C ALA A 15 12.94 7.93 5.06
N ALA A 16 13.42 9.13 4.77
CA ALA A 16 12.71 10.37 5.09
C ALA A 16 11.33 10.43 4.41
N ILE A 17 11.24 10.01 3.15
CA ILE A 17 9.95 9.94 2.43
C ILE A 17 9.03 8.90 3.06
N TYR A 18 9.55 7.69 3.35
CA TYR A 18 8.75 6.64 3.99
C TYR A 18 8.30 7.02 5.40
N ALA A 19 9.11 7.78 6.14
CA ALA A 19 8.73 8.32 7.44
C ALA A 19 7.57 9.31 7.33
N VAL A 20 7.58 10.20 6.35
CA VAL A 20 6.49 11.15 6.10
C VAL A 20 5.19 10.42 5.73
N ILE A 21 5.24 9.53 4.74
CA ILE A 21 4.08 8.73 4.30
C ILE A 21 3.57 7.85 5.47
N GLY A 22 4.48 7.14 6.15
CA GLY A 22 4.16 6.28 7.28
C GLY A 22 3.55 7.04 8.46
N SER A 23 3.97 8.29 8.69
CA SER A 23 3.36 9.17 9.70
C SER A 23 1.91 9.48 9.38
N GLY A 24 1.57 9.71 8.12
CA GLY A 24 0.19 9.91 7.67
C GLY A 24 -0.67 8.67 7.89
N LEU A 25 -0.11 7.48 7.62
CA LEU A 25 -0.77 6.20 7.91
C LEU A 25 -1.03 6.00 9.40
N VAL A 26 -0.01 6.24 10.25
CA VAL A 26 -0.15 6.15 11.71
C VAL A 26 -1.21 7.12 12.21
N LEU A 27 -1.20 8.36 11.73
CA LEU A 27 -2.15 9.38 12.13
C LEU A 27 -3.60 9.01 11.78
N THR A 28 -3.84 8.56 10.55
CA THR A 28 -5.17 8.13 10.11
C THR A 28 -5.61 6.87 10.85
N TYR A 29 -4.74 5.86 10.97
CA TYR A 29 -5.07 4.62 11.67
C TYR A 29 -5.38 4.85 13.15
N THR A 30 -4.56 5.61 13.87
CA THR A 30 -4.75 5.89 15.30
C THR A 30 -6.01 6.70 15.58
N THR A 31 -6.54 7.47 14.63
CA THR A 31 -7.74 8.28 14.84
C THR A 31 -9.01 7.59 14.34
N THR A 32 -8.91 6.81 13.26
CA THR A 32 -10.07 6.24 12.57
C THR A 32 -10.23 4.74 12.75
N GLY A 33 -9.16 4.03 13.12
CA GLY A 33 -9.09 2.57 13.13
C GLY A 33 -9.12 1.95 11.74
N VAL A 34 -8.97 2.74 10.67
CA VAL A 34 -9.00 2.24 9.29
C VAL A 34 -7.60 2.03 8.77
N PHE A 35 -7.31 0.81 8.34
CA PHE A 35 -6.07 0.47 7.66
C PHE A 35 -6.19 0.87 6.18
N ASN A 36 -5.64 2.04 5.82
CA ASN A 36 -5.88 2.67 4.53
C ASN A 36 -4.88 2.28 3.46
N PHE A 37 -5.16 1.23 2.67
CA PHE A 37 -4.33 0.86 1.52
C PHE A 37 -4.33 1.90 0.39
N ALA A 38 -5.38 2.71 0.27
CA ALA A 38 -5.44 3.76 -0.75
C ALA A 38 -4.57 5.00 -0.44
N HIS A 39 -3.85 5.01 0.69
CA HIS A 39 -2.98 6.13 1.08
C HIS A 39 -1.85 6.35 0.06
N GLY A 40 -1.22 5.28 -0.45
CA GLY A 40 -0.22 5.37 -1.52
C GLY A 40 -0.78 5.94 -2.82
N ALA A 41 -2.00 5.52 -3.18
CA ALA A 41 -2.68 6.07 -4.35
C ALA A 41 -3.04 7.55 -4.20
N ALA A 42 -3.31 8.01 -2.98
CA ALA A 42 -3.51 9.43 -2.73
C ALA A 42 -2.22 10.24 -2.95
N GLY A 43 -1.08 9.72 -2.51
CA GLY A 43 0.24 10.29 -2.80
C GLY A 43 0.54 10.29 -4.30
N MET A 44 0.25 9.19 -5.00
CA MET A 44 0.37 9.05 -6.45
C MET A 44 -0.46 10.10 -7.19
N ILE A 45 -1.76 10.22 -6.92
CA ILE A 45 -2.63 11.23 -7.55
C ILE A 45 -2.09 12.64 -7.30
N SER A 46 -1.63 12.94 -6.08
CA SER A 46 -1.04 14.24 -5.75
C SER A 46 0.23 14.52 -6.56
N ALA A 47 1.08 13.50 -6.79
CA ALA A 47 2.26 13.62 -7.64
C ALA A 47 1.90 13.85 -9.11
N PHE A 48 0.86 13.18 -9.62
CA PHE A 48 0.37 13.41 -10.99
C PHE A 48 -0.25 14.79 -11.17
N VAL A 49 -1.02 15.28 -10.19
CA VAL A 49 -1.57 16.63 -10.21
C VAL A 49 -0.45 17.67 -10.17
N TYR A 50 0.55 17.46 -9.32
CA TYR A 50 1.74 18.30 -9.27
C TYR A 50 2.49 18.32 -10.61
N TRP A 51 2.68 17.16 -11.25
CA TRP A 51 3.27 17.04 -12.58
C TRP A 51 2.44 17.81 -13.63
N GLN A 52 1.12 17.66 -13.58
CA GLN A 52 0.21 18.36 -14.51
C GLN A 52 0.32 19.88 -14.37
N MET A 53 0.41 20.39 -13.13
CA MET A 53 0.56 21.83 -12.90
C MET A 53 1.92 22.35 -13.38
N THR A 54 3.02 21.63 -13.06
CA THR A 54 4.38 22.10 -13.37
C THR A 54 4.75 21.88 -14.83
N ILE A 55 4.63 20.66 -15.34
CA ILE A 55 5.06 20.29 -16.69
C ILE A 55 3.92 20.47 -17.70
N GLY A 56 2.70 20.05 -17.35
CA GLY A 56 1.55 20.15 -18.25
C GLY A 56 1.06 21.58 -18.47
N TRP A 57 0.98 22.39 -17.40
CA TRP A 57 0.48 23.76 -17.47
C TRP A 57 1.56 24.83 -17.35
N GLY A 58 2.81 24.45 -17.09
CA GLY A 58 3.95 25.37 -17.00
C GLY A 58 3.92 26.27 -15.74
N TRP A 59 3.24 25.87 -14.68
CA TRP A 59 3.21 26.67 -13.44
C TRP A 59 4.58 26.65 -12.75
N PRO A 60 4.97 27.77 -12.12
CA PRO A 60 6.16 27.80 -11.27
C PRO A 60 6.06 26.77 -10.16
N VAL A 61 7.17 26.04 -9.92
CA VAL A 61 7.27 24.98 -8.91
C VAL A 61 6.74 25.40 -7.54
N PRO A 62 7.08 26.56 -6.95
CA PRO A 62 6.57 26.96 -5.65
C PRO A 62 5.03 27.11 -5.63
N ILE A 63 4.46 27.65 -6.70
CA ILE A 63 3.00 27.85 -6.82
C ILE A 63 2.30 26.50 -6.92
N ALA A 64 2.82 25.58 -7.73
CA ALA A 64 2.26 24.23 -7.88
C ALA A 64 2.33 23.45 -6.54
N VAL A 65 3.44 23.50 -5.82
CA VAL A 65 3.56 22.88 -4.48
C VAL A 65 2.53 23.44 -3.52
N VAL A 66 2.41 24.77 -3.42
CA VAL A 66 1.42 25.43 -2.56
C VAL A 66 0.00 25.05 -2.95
N ALA A 67 -0.32 25.04 -4.24
CA ALA A 67 -1.65 24.67 -4.73
C ALA A 67 -2.01 23.21 -4.40
N VAL A 68 -1.05 22.28 -4.57
CA VAL A 68 -1.28 20.87 -4.23
C VAL A 68 -1.42 20.71 -2.71
N LEU A 69 -0.54 21.28 -1.90
CA LEU A 69 -0.54 21.03 -0.46
C LEU A 69 -1.61 21.84 0.30
N LEU A 70 -1.92 23.06 -0.10
CA LEU A 70 -2.91 23.88 0.64
C LEU A 70 -4.32 23.81 0.06
N VAL A 71 -4.50 23.33 -1.18
CA VAL A 71 -5.83 23.28 -1.79
C VAL A 71 -6.20 21.84 -2.17
N PHE A 72 -5.42 21.21 -3.04
CA PHE A 72 -5.77 19.89 -3.56
C PHE A 72 -5.78 18.81 -2.48
N ALA A 73 -4.69 18.64 -1.73
CA ALA A 73 -4.55 17.57 -0.75
C ALA A 73 -5.55 17.68 0.42
N PRO A 74 -5.83 18.85 1.00
CA PRO A 74 -6.88 18.99 2.02
C PRO A 74 -8.28 18.68 1.50
N LEU A 75 -8.65 19.16 0.29
CA LEU A 75 -9.92 18.82 -0.34
C LEU A 75 -10.04 17.32 -0.63
N PHE A 76 -8.97 16.74 -1.13
CA PHE A 76 -8.90 15.29 -1.41
C PHE A 76 -9.02 14.49 -0.12
N GLY A 77 -8.38 14.92 0.98
CA GLY A 77 -8.52 14.34 2.31
C GLY A 77 -9.96 14.40 2.85
N LEU A 78 -10.67 15.50 2.60
CA LEU A 78 -12.09 15.60 2.94
C LEU A 78 -12.95 14.64 2.13
N VAL A 79 -12.68 14.48 0.82
CA VAL A 79 -13.37 13.51 -0.05
C VAL A 79 -13.11 12.08 0.44
N PHE A 80 -11.85 11.74 0.74
CA PHE A 80 -11.49 10.46 1.32
C PHE A 80 -12.22 10.18 2.63
N GLY A 81 -12.22 11.14 3.54
CA GLY A 81 -12.92 11.03 4.82
C GLY A 81 -14.42 10.79 4.66
N LYS A 82 -15.05 11.46 3.68
CA LYS A 82 -16.47 11.26 3.36
C LYS A 82 -16.72 9.88 2.70
N ALA A 83 -15.88 9.47 1.75
CA ALA A 83 -15.99 8.19 1.06
C ALA A 83 -15.84 7.00 2.03
N LEU A 84 -14.96 7.13 3.05
CA LEU A 84 -14.73 6.10 4.04
C LEU A 84 -15.58 6.26 5.32
N ALA A 85 -16.38 7.32 5.45
CA ALA A 85 -17.26 7.51 6.59
C ALA A 85 -18.26 6.35 6.82
N PRO A 86 -18.89 5.76 5.79
CA PRO A 86 -19.80 4.63 5.98
C PRO A 86 -19.13 3.39 6.57
N THR A 87 -17.80 3.28 6.45
CA THR A 87 -17.05 2.10 6.95
C THR A 87 -16.89 2.09 8.47
N GLN A 88 -17.18 3.18 9.17
CA GLN A 88 -16.91 3.29 10.61
C GLN A 88 -17.68 2.28 11.47
N GLY A 89 -18.81 1.77 10.97
CA GLY A 89 -19.62 0.72 11.62
C GLY A 89 -19.33 -0.69 11.13
N LEU A 90 -18.44 -0.86 10.14
CA LEU A 90 -18.13 -2.14 9.49
C LEU A 90 -17.01 -2.86 10.24
N GLY A 91 -16.85 -4.16 9.96
CA GLY A 91 -15.72 -4.95 10.43
C GLY A 91 -14.42 -4.56 9.76
N ASP A 92 -13.29 -5.01 10.31
CA ASP A 92 -11.96 -4.67 9.77
C ASP A 92 -11.74 -5.22 8.37
N ALA A 93 -12.37 -6.38 8.06
CA ALA A 93 -12.38 -6.99 6.74
C ALA A 93 -12.99 -6.08 5.67
N GLU A 94 -14.19 -5.57 5.95
CA GLU A 94 -14.93 -4.73 5.01
C GLU A 94 -14.21 -3.40 4.79
N LYS A 95 -13.63 -2.82 5.85
CA LYS A 95 -12.80 -1.61 5.75
C LYS A 95 -11.59 -1.82 4.84
N LEU A 96 -10.92 -2.96 5.00
CA LEU A 96 -9.76 -3.32 4.21
C LEU A 96 -10.12 -3.48 2.73
N VAL A 97 -11.19 -4.23 2.43
CA VAL A 97 -11.67 -4.41 1.04
C VAL A 97 -12.02 -3.06 0.41
N MET A 98 -12.68 -2.16 1.16
CA MET A 98 -13.06 -0.84 0.65
C MET A 98 -11.85 0.03 0.35
N THR A 99 -10.81 0.01 1.18
CA THR A 99 -9.58 0.78 0.90
C THR A 99 -8.77 0.21 -0.25
N ILE A 100 -8.79 -1.11 -0.47
CA ILE A 100 -8.16 -1.76 -1.64
C ILE A 100 -8.95 -1.43 -2.91
N ALA A 101 -10.28 -1.45 -2.85
CA ALA A 101 -11.11 -1.04 -4.00
C ALA A 101 -10.85 0.43 -4.37
N LEU A 102 -10.71 1.29 -3.36
CA LEU A 102 -10.36 2.70 -3.58
C LEU A 102 -8.95 2.85 -4.16
N LEU A 103 -7.95 2.09 -3.68
CA LEU A 103 -6.61 2.02 -4.27
C LEU A 103 -6.69 1.68 -5.76
N SER A 104 -7.38 0.58 -6.10
CA SER A 104 -7.52 0.13 -7.48
C SER A 104 -8.26 1.16 -8.35
N GLY A 105 -9.34 1.73 -7.82
CA GLY A 105 -10.11 2.77 -8.51
C GLY A 105 -9.27 4.02 -8.81
N LEU A 106 -8.42 4.46 -7.88
CA LEU A 106 -7.53 5.61 -8.09
C LEU A 106 -6.42 5.31 -9.10
N ILE A 107 -5.87 4.08 -9.13
CA ILE A 107 -4.90 3.67 -10.15
C ILE A 107 -5.56 3.71 -11.55
N VAL A 108 -6.76 3.16 -11.67
CA VAL A 108 -7.51 3.18 -12.95
C VAL A 108 -7.86 4.62 -13.34
N LEU A 109 -8.30 5.44 -12.40
CA LEU A 109 -8.58 6.86 -12.64
C LEU A 109 -7.33 7.60 -13.14
N ALA A 110 -6.16 7.36 -12.53
CA ALA A 110 -4.91 7.96 -12.99
C ALA A 110 -4.56 7.53 -14.42
N ARG A 111 -4.72 6.25 -14.76
CA ARG A 111 -4.47 5.72 -16.10
C ARG A 111 -5.47 6.21 -17.14
N TRP A 112 -6.68 6.54 -16.73
CA TRP A 112 -7.70 7.11 -17.60
C TRP A 112 -7.44 8.60 -17.89
N VAL A 113 -7.01 9.36 -16.87
CA VAL A 113 -6.73 10.81 -17.02
C VAL A 113 -5.37 11.04 -17.70
N TRP A 114 -4.37 10.25 -17.34
CA TRP A 114 -3.00 10.36 -17.88
C TRP A 114 -2.62 9.07 -18.62
N ASP A 115 -2.51 9.17 -19.94
CA ASP A 115 -2.17 8.05 -20.83
C ASP A 115 -0.96 7.24 -20.27
N PRO A 116 -1.14 5.95 -19.91
CA PRO A 116 -0.08 5.15 -19.31
C PRO A 116 1.09 4.85 -20.25
N ASN A 117 0.90 4.99 -21.57
CA ASN A 117 1.95 4.73 -22.57
C ASN A 117 2.95 5.90 -22.70
N LYS A 118 2.65 7.06 -22.12
CA LYS A 118 3.53 8.21 -22.12
C LYS A 118 4.42 8.21 -20.89
N SER A 119 5.72 8.06 -21.07
CA SER A 119 6.68 8.23 -19.99
C SER A 119 6.64 9.65 -19.44
N ARG A 120 6.59 9.78 -18.12
CA ARG A 120 6.58 11.06 -17.40
C ARG A 120 7.67 11.06 -16.38
N SER A 121 8.39 12.18 -16.29
CA SER A 121 9.39 12.40 -15.28
C SER A 121 9.23 13.79 -14.69
N LEU A 122 9.70 13.97 -13.47
CA LEU A 122 9.79 15.26 -12.80
C LEU A 122 11.26 15.60 -12.57
N PRO A 123 11.68 16.83 -12.79
CA PRO A 123 13.00 17.27 -12.40
C PRO A 123 13.14 17.25 -10.88
N ARG A 124 14.34 16.96 -10.39
CA ARG A 124 14.65 17.07 -8.96
C ARG A 124 14.54 18.52 -8.51
N PHE A 125 14.10 18.73 -7.29
CA PHE A 125 14.12 20.07 -6.72
C PHE A 125 15.54 20.61 -6.69
N PHE A 126 15.72 21.85 -7.13
CA PHE A 126 17.02 22.50 -7.24
C PHE A 126 18.02 21.77 -8.13
N ALA A 127 17.56 21.16 -9.23
CA ALA A 127 18.43 20.40 -10.16
C ALA A 127 19.55 21.26 -10.74
N ASP A 128 19.32 22.57 -10.89
CA ASP A 128 20.30 23.54 -11.44
C ASP A 128 21.40 23.93 -10.44
N LYS A 129 21.28 23.58 -9.17
CA LYS A 129 22.26 23.86 -8.14
C LYS A 129 23.32 22.76 -8.05
N SER A 130 24.55 23.14 -7.87
CA SER A 130 25.63 22.22 -7.54
C SER A 130 25.28 21.43 -6.27
N SER A 131 25.68 20.15 -6.22
CA SER A 131 25.56 19.33 -5.04
C SER A 131 26.36 19.90 -3.86
N ILE A 132 25.94 19.58 -2.64
CA ILE A 132 26.65 19.88 -1.42
C ILE A 132 27.77 18.86 -1.29
N ASP A 133 29.03 19.33 -1.43
CA ASP A 133 30.20 18.47 -1.27
C ASP A 133 30.61 18.43 0.21
N LEU A 134 30.64 17.23 0.78
CA LEU A 134 31.10 16.96 2.15
C LEU A 134 32.53 16.33 2.15
N GLY A 135 33.25 16.43 1.03
CA GLY A 135 34.59 15.91 0.84
C GLY A 135 34.65 14.41 0.55
N VAL A 136 33.90 13.59 1.25
CA VAL A 136 33.84 12.13 1.07
C VAL A 136 32.60 11.71 0.24
N VAL A 137 31.50 12.47 0.34
CA VAL A 137 30.24 12.19 -0.31
C VAL A 137 29.54 13.48 -0.71
N THR A 138 28.88 13.46 -1.85
CA THR A 138 28.06 14.58 -2.33
C THR A 138 26.58 14.33 -2.01
N ILE A 139 25.90 15.34 -1.46
CA ILE A 139 24.46 15.34 -1.18
C ILE A 139 23.77 16.28 -2.18
N THR A 140 22.75 15.79 -2.88
CA THR A 140 21.95 16.66 -3.74
C THR A 140 21.02 17.55 -2.89
N TRP A 141 20.73 18.75 -3.38
CA TRP A 141 19.78 19.64 -2.71
C TRP A 141 18.39 19.02 -2.53
N HIS A 142 17.98 18.15 -3.45
CA HIS A 142 16.74 17.40 -3.33
C HIS A 142 16.76 16.45 -2.13
N GLN A 143 17.85 15.72 -1.89
CA GLN A 143 18.00 14.84 -0.73
C GLN A 143 18.02 15.65 0.57
N ALA A 144 18.74 16.76 0.61
CA ALA A 144 18.76 17.64 1.77
C ALA A 144 17.38 18.22 2.10
N LEU A 145 16.64 18.68 1.07
CA LEU A 145 15.25 19.12 1.21
C LEU A 145 14.37 18.01 1.77
N THR A 146 14.46 16.81 1.22
CA THR A 146 13.65 15.66 1.63
C THR A 146 13.86 15.31 3.10
N MET A 147 15.11 15.23 3.54
CA MET A 147 15.46 15.01 4.95
C MET A 147 14.99 16.16 5.84
N GLY A 148 15.14 17.41 5.39
CA GLY A 148 14.65 18.58 6.11
C GLY A 148 13.14 18.58 6.28
N VAL A 149 12.39 18.26 5.23
CA VAL A 149 10.92 18.13 5.28
C VAL A 149 10.49 17.04 6.27
N ALA A 150 11.16 15.89 6.30
CA ALA A 150 10.85 14.84 7.27
C ALA A 150 11.05 15.29 8.72
N VAL A 151 12.11 16.04 9.00
CA VAL A 151 12.35 16.63 10.33
C VAL A 151 11.26 17.64 10.69
N VAL A 152 10.90 18.54 9.76
CA VAL A 152 9.82 19.52 9.97
C VAL A 152 8.50 18.81 10.26
N VAL A 153 8.15 17.77 9.47
CA VAL A 153 6.95 16.95 9.68
C VAL A 153 6.98 16.26 11.04
N ALA A 154 8.12 15.68 11.44
CA ALA A 154 8.25 15.04 12.75
C ALA A 154 7.98 16.02 13.91
N VAL A 155 8.57 17.22 13.83
CA VAL A 155 8.39 18.28 14.83
C VAL A 155 6.95 18.79 14.82
N ALA A 156 6.38 19.07 13.65
CA ALA A 156 5.02 19.55 13.49
C ALA A 156 3.99 18.56 14.06
N LEU A 157 4.13 17.26 13.73
CA LEU A 157 3.26 16.21 14.26
C LEU A 157 3.42 16.03 15.77
N ARG A 158 4.64 16.12 16.29
CA ARG A 158 4.87 16.10 17.74
C ARG A 158 4.17 17.27 18.45
N ILE A 159 4.30 18.47 17.90
CA ILE A 159 3.62 19.66 18.46
C ILE A 159 2.09 19.48 18.35
N LEU A 160 1.59 19.11 17.18
CA LEU A 160 0.17 18.89 16.95
C LEU A 160 -0.42 17.89 17.95
N LEU A 161 0.19 16.70 18.05
CA LEU A 161 -0.37 15.62 18.86
C LEU A 161 -0.23 15.87 20.36
N PHE A 162 0.85 16.49 20.84
CA PHE A 162 1.13 16.58 22.27
C PHE A 162 0.97 17.97 22.87
N ARG A 163 0.85 19.01 22.04
CA ARG A 163 0.74 20.41 22.51
C ARG A 163 -0.56 21.09 22.10
N THR A 164 -1.43 20.44 21.26
CA THR A 164 -2.68 21.06 20.83
C THR A 164 -3.91 20.31 21.36
N ARG A 165 -5.02 21.04 21.49
CA ARG A 165 -6.32 20.48 21.88
C ARG A 165 -6.80 19.44 20.85
N THR A 166 -6.67 19.74 19.55
CA THR A 166 -7.05 18.83 18.47
C THR A 166 -6.28 17.50 18.56
N GLY A 167 -4.98 17.55 18.85
CA GLY A 167 -4.17 16.33 19.03
C GLY A 167 -4.60 15.53 20.27
N ALA A 168 -5.01 16.20 21.36
CA ALA A 168 -5.58 15.52 22.51
C ALA A 168 -6.90 14.83 22.18
N GLU A 169 -7.80 15.52 21.45
CA GLU A 169 -9.08 14.98 20.97
C GLU A 169 -8.87 13.77 20.03
N MET A 170 -7.90 13.85 19.11
CA MET A 170 -7.53 12.75 18.22
C MET A 170 -7.08 11.51 18.99
N ARG A 171 -6.22 11.68 19.99
CA ARG A 171 -5.73 10.54 20.81
C ARG A 171 -6.84 9.95 21.68
N ALA A 172 -7.67 10.78 22.30
CA ALA A 172 -8.78 10.32 23.12
C ALA A 172 -9.85 9.57 22.29
N THR A 173 -10.11 10.01 21.07
CA THR A 173 -11.09 9.36 20.14
C THR A 173 -10.69 7.91 19.80
N VAL A 174 -9.40 7.56 19.89
CA VAL A 174 -8.90 6.20 19.69
C VAL A 174 -9.32 5.27 20.83
N ASP A 175 -9.26 5.75 22.06
CA ASP A 175 -9.51 4.95 23.24
C ASP A 175 -11.02 4.71 23.43
N ASP A 176 -11.81 5.78 23.42
CA ASP A 176 -13.29 5.68 23.48
C ASP A 176 -13.97 6.87 22.81
N ARG A 177 -14.48 6.63 21.60
CA ARG A 177 -15.18 7.63 20.80
C ARG A 177 -16.49 8.15 21.45
N ALA A 178 -17.21 7.26 22.13
CA ALA A 178 -18.49 7.62 22.76
C ALA A 178 -18.24 8.52 23.97
N LEU A 179 -17.23 8.16 24.78
CA LEU A 179 -16.85 8.92 25.96
C LEU A 179 -16.37 10.33 25.58
N VAL A 180 -15.57 10.47 24.50
CA VAL A 180 -15.11 11.76 23.99
C VAL A 180 -16.28 12.65 23.59
N GLY A 181 -17.34 12.10 22.98
CA GLY A 181 -18.54 12.84 22.64
C GLY A 181 -19.25 13.44 23.87
N LEU A 182 -19.19 12.77 25.02
CA LEU A 182 -19.78 13.27 26.27
C LEU A 182 -18.98 14.43 26.91
N THR A 183 -17.71 14.58 26.55
CA THR A 183 -16.86 15.70 27.07
C THR A 183 -17.01 17.01 26.28
N GLY A 184 -17.92 17.06 25.31
CA GLY A 184 -18.13 18.21 24.42
C GLY A 184 -17.11 18.36 23.30
N ALA A 185 -16.22 17.36 23.09
CA ALA A 185 -15.36 17.29 21.92
C ALA A 185 -16.13 16.65 20.73
N ASP A 186 -15.77 17.00 19.49
CA ASP A 186 -16.37 16.42 18.28
C ASP A 186 -15.44 15.34 17.66
N PRO A 187 -15.74 14.04 17.89
CA PRO A 187 -14.99 12.96 17.28
C PRO A 187 -15.02 12.97 15.74
N GLY A 188 -16.08 13.57 15.15
CA GLY A 188 -16.20 13.75 13.72
C GLY A 188 -15.20 14.76 13.18
N ARG A 189 -14.96 15.85 13.92
CA ARG A 189 -13.93 16.84 13.60
C ARG A 189 -12.53 16.24 13.70
N ALA A 190 -12.23 15.52 14.77
CA ALA A 190 -10.95 14.84 14.94
C ALA A 190 -10.66 13.88 13.76
N ASN A 191 -11.68 13.14 13.33
CA ASN A 191 -11.61 12.24 12.20
C ASN A 191 -11.35 12.99 10.86
N ARG A 192 -12.07 14.08 10.60
CA ARG A 192 -11.84 14.91 9.40
C ARG A 192 -10.43 15.46 9.34
N VAL A 193 -9.93 15.99 10.46
CA VAL A 193 -8.56 16.51 10.55
C VAL A 193 -7.54 15.41 10.31
N ALA A 194 -7.75 14.20 10.83
CA ALA A 194 -6.87 13.06 10.61
C ALA A 194 -6.80 12.66 9.12
N TRP A 195 -7.94 12.67 8.42
CA TRP A 195 -7.95 12.37 6.98
C TRP A 195 -7.26 13.46 6.15
N ILE A 196 -7.52 14.74 6.44
CA ILE A 196 -6.86 15.87 5.77
C ILE A 196 -5.35 15.76 5.93
N LEU A 197 -4.86 15.69 7.16
CA LEU A 197 -3.43 15.62 7.44
C LEU A 197 -2.79 14.34 6.92
N GLY A 198 -3.49 13.22 7.01
CA GLY A 198 -3.00 11.96 6.45
C GLY A 198 -2.78 12.05 4.95
N ILE A 199 -3.77 12.51 4.20
CA ILE A 199 -3.65 12.66 2.74
C ILE A 199 -2.64 13.75 2.37
N GLU A 200 -2.51 14.80 3.17
CA GLU A 200 -1.49 15.83 2.98
C GLU A 200 -0.07 15.26 3.11
N LEU A 201 0.17 14.43 4.13
CA LEU A 201 1.44 13.73 4.29
C LEU A 201 1.71 12.74 3.16
N ALA A 202 0.69 12.06 2.64
CA ALA A 202 0.80 11.24 1.43
C ALA A 202 1.19 12.09 0.22
N ALA A 203 0.58 13.27 0.06
CA ALA A 203 0.87 14.20 -1.03
C ALA A 203 2.31 14.73 -0.95
N VAL A 204 2.77 15.12 0.23
CA VAL A 204 4.18 15.52 0.47
C VAL A 204 5.12 14.40 0.06
N GLY A 205 4.89 13.18 0.55
CA GLY A 205 5.71 12.01 0.20
C GLY A 205 5.68 11.69 -1.29
N GLY A 206 4.50 11.75 -1.92
CA GLY A 206 4.32 11.53 -3.36
C GLY A 206 5.08 12.54 -4.23
N ILE A 207 5.03 13.83 -3.87
CA ILE A 207 5.76 14.90 -4.57
C ILE A 207 7.28 14.73 -4.40
N LEU A 208 7.75 14.34 -3.22
CA LEU A 208 9.18 14.17 -2.93
C LEU A 208 9.77 12.93 -3.60
N ILE A 209 9.02 11.82 -3.73
CA ILE A 209 9.51 10.59 -4.35
C ILE A 209 9.46 10.65 -5.87
N ALA A 210 8.49 11.35 -6.45
CA ALA A 210 8.22 11.36 -7.88
C ALA A 210 9.42 11.76 -8.77
N PRO A 211 10.34 12.67 -8.36
CA PRO A 211 11.57 12.97 -9.11
C PRO A 211 12.63 11.85 -9.08
N THR A 212 12.49 10.86 -8.23
CA THR A 212 13.47 9.77 -8.04
C THR A 212 13.05 8.48 -8.74
N VAL A 213 11.77 8.36 -9.10
CA VAL A 213 11.19 7.20 -9.79
C VAL A 213 10.39 7.67 -11.00
N ALA A 214 10.10 6.76 -11.94
CA ALA A 214 9.18 7.08 -13.01
C ALA A 214 7.77 7.39 -12.46
N LEU A 215 7.06 8.33 -13.09
CA LEU A 215 5.71 8.68 -12.72
C LEU A 215 4.73 7.63 -13.28
N ASP A 216 4.74 6.44 -12.67
CA ASP A 216 3.84 5.33 -12.97
C ASP A 216 2.83 5.15 -11.85
N ALA A 217 1.55 4.97 -12.24
CA ALA A 217 0.45 4.92 -11.28
C ALA A 217 0.54 3.70 -10.34
N ALA A 218 0.94 2.54 -10.84
CA ALA A 218 1.04 1.34 -10.03
C ALA A 218 2.27 1.40 -9.12
N GLN A 219 3.42 1.76 -9.66
CA GLN A 219 4.68 1.83 -8.93
C GLN A 219 4.61 2.82 -7.77
N LEU A 220 4.13 4.04 -8.02
CA LEU A 220 3.98 5.05 -6.95
C LEU A 220 2.96 4.62 -5.89
N SER A 221 1.87 3.97 -6.28
CA SER A 221 0.88 3.49 -5.32
C SER A 221 1.43 2.37 -4.43
N LEU A 222 2.31 1.51 -4.96
CA LEU A 222 2.89 0.38 -4.23
C LEU A 222 3.98 0.80 -3.22
N LEU A 223 4.51 2.02 -3.29
CA LEU A 223 5.40 2.59 -2.25
C LEU A 223 4.75 2.60 -0.86
N ILE A 224 3.43 2.45 -0.80
CA ILE A 224 2.68 2.28 0.45
C ILE A 224 3.21 1.07 1.25
N VAL A 225 3.71 0.02 0.61
CA VAL A 225 4.22 -1.19 1.28
C VAL A 225 5.43 -0.86 2.16
N SER A 226 6.39 -0.07 1.63
CA SER A 226 7.56 0.40 2.39
C SER A 226 7.14 1.30 3.56
N ALA A 227 6.17 2.20 3.34
CA ALA A 227 5.62 3.05 4.38
C ALA A 227 4.86 2.26 5.45
N TYR A 228 4.11 1.22 5.08
CA TYR A 228 3.48 0.30 6.02
C TYR A 228 4.50 -0.46 6.83
N THR A 229 5.55 -0.96 6.20
CA THR A 229 6.65 -1.63 6.91
C THR A 229 7.20 -0.71 8.01
N ALA A 230 7.51 0.54 7.68
CA ALA A 230 7.94 1.54 8.64
C ALA A 230 6.91 1.77 9.76
N ALA A 231 5.63 1.89 9.42
CA ALA A 231 4.55 2.12 10.38
C ALA A 231 4.32 0.92 11.31
N ILE A 232 4.52 -0.31 10.84
CA ILE A 232 4.42 -1.55 11.65
C ILE A 232 5.54 -1.60 12.69
N PHE A 233 6.76 -1.15 12.38
CA PHE A 233 7.81 -0.99 13.41
C PHE A 233 7.35 -0.07 14.54
N GLY A 234 6.57 0.98 14.22
CA GLY A 234 5.90 1.85 15.19
C GLY A 234 4.61 1.25 15.78
N ARG A 235 4.29 -0.01 15.49
CA ARG A 235 3.01 -0.67 15.88
C ARG A 235 1.79 0.18 15.53
N LEU A 236 1.85 0.94 14.45
CA LEU A 236 0.83 1.89 13.97
C LEU A 236 0.37 2.93 15.02
N ARG A 237 1.17 3.18 16.05
CA ARG A 237 0.83 4.09 17.17
C ARG A 237 1.98 5.00 17.60
N ASN A 238 3.20 4.57 17.37
CA ASN A 238 4.40 5.26 17.86
C ASN A 238 5.14 5.91 16.69
N LEU A 239 4.97 7.24 16.50
CA LEU A 239 5.64 7.99 15.44
C LEU A 239 7.17 7.89 15.47
N PRO A 240 7.86 8.11 16.60
CA PRO A 240 9.31 7.94 16.68
C PRO A 240 9.78 6.57 16.18
N MET A 241 9.10 5.49 16.56
CA MET A 241 9.44 4.14 16.10
C MET A 241 9.10 3.94 14.60
N THR A 242 8.10 4.65 14.07
CA THR A 242 7.82 4.68 12.63
C THR A 242 8.97 5.33 11.86
N PHE A 243 9.55 6.42 12.36
CA PHE A 243 10.74 7.04 11.78
C PHE A 243 11.94 6.08 11.84
N ALA A 244 12.17 5.42 12.96
CA ALA A 244 13.22 4.40 13.07
C ALA A 244 13.01 3.24 12.10
N GLY A 245 11.78 2.75 11.97
CA GLY A 245 11.42 1.74 10.98
C GLY A 245 11.65 2.20 9.55
N ALA A 246 11.33 3.45 9.24
CA ALA A 246 11.60 4.03 7.92
C ALA A 246 13.09 4.06 7.61
N VAL A 247 13.94 4.39 8.58
CA VAL A 247 15.40 4.34 8.43
C VAL A 247 15.87 2.92 8.11
N VAL A 248 15.36 1.92 8.81
CA VAL A 248 15.68 0.50 8.53
C VAL A 248 15.30 0.12 7.11
N VAL A 249 14.07 0.44 6.68
CA VAL A 249 13.57 0.11 5.35
C VAL A 249 14.36 0.83 4.26
N GLY A 250 14.54 2.15 4.38
CA GLY A 250 15.23 2.94 3.37
C GLY A 250 16.72 2.60 3.22
N LEU A 251 17.42 2.34 4.34
CA LEU A 251 18.81 1.88 4.30
C LEU A 251 18.91 0.50 3.67
N MET A 252 18.02 -0.43 4.04
CA MET A 252 18.02 -1.77 3.47
C MET A 252 17.79 -1.73 1.96
N GLU A 253 16.78 -1.01 1.47
CA GLU A 253 16.53 -0.87 0.03
C GLU A 253 17.72 -0.27 -0.72
N SER A 254 18.34 0.76 -0.14
CA SER A 254 19.51 1.42 -0.74
C SER A 254 20.72 0.49 -0.81
N TYR A 255 21.03 -0.22 0.28
CA TYR A 255 22.16 -1.15 0.31
C TYR A 255 21.92 -2.39 -0.55
N LEU A 256 20.70 -2.94 -0.58
CA LEU A 256 20.34 -4.01 -1.51
C LEU A 256 20.53 -3.58 -2.96
N THR A 257 20.14 -2.34 -3.28
CA THR A 257 20.32 -1.82 -4.64
C THR A 257 21.80 -1.63 -4.99
N GLY A 258 22.63 -1.24 -4.04
CA GLY A 258 24.05 -0.96 -4.25
C GLY A 258 24.96 -2.19 -4.24
N TYR A 259 24.65 -3.17 -3.40
CA TYR A 259 25.56 -4.32 -3.16
C TYR A 259 25.06 -5.65 -3.71
N LEU A 260 23.77 -5.76 -4.06
CA LEU A 260 23.26 -7.02 -4.60
C LEU A 260 23.78 -7.20 -6.03
N PRO A 261 24.39 -8.37 -6.37
CA PRO A 261 24.88 -8.66 -7.72
C PRO A 261 23.79 -8.48 -8.77
N GLN A 262 24.18 -8.04 -9.98
CA GLN A 262 23.30 -7.86 -11.12
C GLN A 262 23.08 -9.20 -11.85
N ASN A 263 22.35 -10.15 -11.23
CA ASN A 263 22.02 -11.47 -11.81
C ASN A 263 20.57 -11.44 -12.28
N GLU A 264 20.20 -12.38 -13.16
CA GLU A 264 18.84 -12.49 -13.71
C GLU A 264 17.76 -12.72 -12.63
N TYR A 265 18.11 -13.38 -11.51
CA TYR A 265 17.17 -13.75 -10.43
C TYR A 265 17.03 -12.73 -9.31
N LEU A 266 18.01 -11.87 -9.11
CA LEU A 266 18.09 -10.97 -7.96
C LEU A 266 17.33 -9.63 -8.07
N PRO A 267 16.98 -9.10 -9.27
CA PRO A 267 16.17 -7.89 -9.37
C PRO A 267 14.81 -8.02 -8.68
N GLY A 268 14.19 -9.20 -8.72
CA GLY A 268 12.95 -9.51 -8.01
C GLY A 268 13.06 -9.38 -6.49
N LEU A 269 14.21 -9.74 -5.91
CA LEU A 269 14.45 -9.63 -4.47
C LEU A 269 14.46 -8.16 -4.00
N ARG A 270 14.99 -7.24 -4.81
CA ARG A 270 14.96 -5.80 -4.49
C ARG A 270 13.54 -5.27 -4.38
N LEU A 271 12.70 -5.64 -5.35
CA LEU A 271 11.28 -5.25 -5.34
C LEU A 271 10.49 -5.91 -4.20
N ALA A 272 10.85 -7.14 -3.84
CA ALA A 272 10.19 -7.89 -2.76
C ALA A 272 10.70 -7.49 -1.36
N ALA A 273 11.84 -6.85 -1.25
CA ALA A 273 12.50 -6.57 0.03
C ALA A 273 11.60 -5.82 1.05
N PRO A 274 10.86 -4.76 0.70
CA PRO A 274 9.95 -4.11 1.65
C PRO A 274 8.83 -5.05 2.14
N ALA A 275 8.30 -5.88 1.25
CA ALA A 275 7.25 -6.85 1.60
C ALA A 275 7.80 -7.97 2.49
N LEU A 276 9.02 -8.44 2.25
CA LEU A 276 9.71 -9.41 3.10
C LEU A 276 10.01 -8.84 4.48
N LEU A 277 10.45 -7.57 4.57
CA LEU A 277 10.61 -6.88 5.85
C LEU A 277 9.28 -6.70 6.56
N LEU A 278 8.22 -6.35 5.85
CA LEU A 278 6.88 -6.25 6.41
C LEU A 278 6.46 -7.59 7.03
N PHE A 279 6.64 -8.67 6.30
CA PHE A 279 6.34 -10.02 6.76
C PHE A 279 7.18 -10.39 8.01
N LEU A 280 8.47 -10.11 7.98
CA LEU A 280 9.36 -10.35 9.12
C LEU A 280 8.96 -9.50 10.34
N ALA A 281 8.66 -8.23 10.15
CA ALA A 281 8.19 -7.35 11.23
C ALA A 281 6.88 -7.86 11.84
N LEU A 282 5.94 -8.32 11.00
CA LEU A 282 4.69 -8.91 11.46
C LEU A 282 4.92 -10.20 12.27
N LEU A 283 5.92 -11.00 11.93
CA LEU A 283 6.29 -12.19 12.71
C LEU A 283 6.95 -11.86 14.06
N MET A 284 7.76 -10.79 14.10
CA MET A 284 8.52 -10.41 15.30
C MET A 284 7.68 -9.65 16.32
N PHE A 285 6.69 -8.89 15.90
CA PHE A 285 5.87 -8.07 16.79
C PHE A 285 4.55 -8.78 17.15
N PRO A 286 4.29 -9.13 18.42
CA PRO A 286 3.04 -9.76 18.81
C PRO A 286 1.85 -8.80 18.63
N HIS A 287 0.84 -9.26 17.90
CA HIS A 287 -0.32 -8.47 17.48
C HIS A 287 -1.52 -8.63 18.44
N GLY A 288 -1.30 -8.74 19.73
CA GLY A 288 -2.32 -9.08 20.74
C GLY A 288 -3.55 -8.16 20.84
N ARG A 289 -3.67 -7.12 20.02
CA ARG A 289 -4.78 -6.14 20.10
C ARG A 289 -5.40 -5.71 18.76
N LEU A 290 -5.10 -6.39 17.67
CA LEU A 290 -5.81 -6.21 16.40
C LEU A 290 -7.11 -7.04 16.32
N ARG A 291 -7.56 -7.60 17.44
CA ARG A 291 -8.88 -8.24 17.51
C ARG A 291 -9.94 -7.17 17.38
N GLY A 292 -10.46 -7.00 16.18
CA GLY A 292 -11.74 -6.36 15.97
C GLY A 292 -12.80 -7.04 16.83
N ARG A 293 -13.78 -6.29 17.32
CA ARG A 293 -14.94 -6.85 18.01
C ARG A 293 -15.55 -7.89 17.09
N ASP A 294 -15.55 -9.17 17.51
CA ASP A 294 -16.21 -10.27 16.81
C ASP A 294 -17.68 -9.90 16.60
N ARG A 295 -17.99 -9.36 15.43
CA ARG A 295 -19.37 -9.18 15.03
C ARG A 295 -19.88 -10.56 14.66
N LYS A 296 -20.84 -11.10 15.43
CA LYS A 296 -21.51 -12.32 15.05
C LYS A 296 -22.11 -12.11 13.66
N LEU A 297 -21.48 -12.69 12.65
CA LEU A 297 -22.00 -12.68 11.29
C LEU A 297 -23.38 -13.35 11.32
N LYS A 298 -24.38 -12.72 10.72
CA LYS A 298 -25.67 -13.38 10.52
C LYS A 298 -25.41 -14.61 9.64
N PRO A 299 -25.93 -15.79 10.03
CA PRO A 299 -25.76 -16.99 9.20
C PRO A 299 -26.34 -16.71 7.81
N VAL A 300 -25.51 -16.84 6.80
CA VAL A 300 -25.94 -16.75 5.40
C VAL A 300 -26.57 -18.09 5.04
N PRO A 301 -27.76 -18.11 4.43
CA PRO A 301 -28.38 -19.37 4.01
C PRO A 301 -27.47 -20.06 3.00
N LEU A 302 -27.15 -21.34 3.28
CA LEU A 302 -26.34 -22.14 2.37
C LEU A 302 -27.15 -22.46 1.11
N PRO A 303 -26.57 -22.37 -0.08
CA PRO A 303 -27.21 -22.74 -1.33
C PRO A 303 -27.54 -24.23 -1.31
N THR A 304 -28.63 -24.61 -1.95
CA THR A 304 -28.99 -26.02 -2.11
C THR A 304 -28.02 -26.73 -3.05
N ILE A 305 -27.74 -28.01 -2.81
CA ILE A 305 -26.81 -28.80 -3.64
C ILE A 305 -27.22 -28.74 -5.12
N ASN A 306 -28.55 -28.92 -5.39
CA ASN A 306 -29.08 -28.85 -6.74
C ASN A 306 -28.87 -27.47 -7.40
N GLY A 307 -29.06 -26.39 -6.66
CA GLY A 307 -28.78 -25.03 -7.14
C GLY A 307 -27.30 -24.80 -7.47
N SER A 308 -26.40 -25.29 -6.61
CA SER A 308 -24.95 -25.21 -6.84
C SER A 308 -24.51 -26.03 -8.06
N MET A 309 -25.06 -27.23 -8.24
CA MET A 309 -24.77 -28.05 -9.43
C MET A 309 -25.33 -27.43 -10.72
N ALA A 310 -26.54 -26.88 -10.68
CA ALA A 310 -27.11 -26.19 -11.83
C ALA A 310 -26.28 -24.96 -12.22
N PHE A 311 -25.83 -24.18 -11.24
CA PHE A 311 -24.97 -23.02 -11.48
C PHE A 311 -23.60 -23.44 -12.06
N ALA A 312 -22.97 -24.48 -11.51
CA ALA A 312 -21.71 -25.01 -12.03
C ALA A 312 -21.87 -25.52 -13.46
N ALA A 313 -22.93 -26.28 -13.73
CA ALA A 313 -23.23 -26.75 -15.09
C ALA A 313 -23.45 -25.59 -16.07
N THR A 314 -24.15 -24.53 -15.64
CA THR A 314 -24.34 -23.32 -16.47
C THR A 314 -23.00 -22.66 -16.83
N ILE A 315 -22.08 -22.53 -15.87
CA ILE A 315 -20.74 -21.97 -16.14
C ILE A 315 -19.96 -22.83 -17.13
N VAL A 316 -19.99 -24.15 -16.96
CA VAL A 316 -19.30 -25.08 -17.87
C VAL A 316 -19.88 -24.99 -19.29
N VAL A 317 -21.21 -25.05 -19.42
CA VAL A 317 -21.91 -24.95 -20.70
C VAL A 317 -21.62 -23.60 -21.37
N PHE A 318 -21.66 -22.53 -20.60
CA PHE A 318 -21.34 -21.19 -21.10
C PHE A 318 -19.89 -21.09 -21.57
N GLY A 319 -18.94 -21.64 -20.81
CA GLY A 319 -17.51 -21.67 -21.20
C GLY A 319 -17.28 -22.47 -22.50
N LEU A 320 -17.91 -23.62 -22.63
CA LEU A 320 -17.85 -24.43 -23.87
C LEU A 320 -18.49 -23.70 -25.04
N PHE A 321 -19.63 -23.04 -24.83
CA PHE A 321 -20.30 -22.24 -25.85
C PHE A 321 -19.39 -21.08 -26.33
N LEU A 322 -18.77 -20.35 -25.39
CA LEU A 322 -17.81 -19.29 -25.74
C LEU A 322 -16.64 -19.82 -26.58
N ALA A 323 -16.13 -21.00 -26.25
CA ALA A 323 -15.03 -21.61 -26.98
C ALA A 323 -15.37 -21.91 -28.44
N THR A 324 -16.64 -22.11 -28.79
CA THR A 324 -17.09 -22.35 -30.18
C THR A 324 -17.37 -21.07 -30.97
N MET A 325 -17.60 -19.93 -30.27
CA MET A 325 -18.02 -18.67 -30.90
C MET A 325 -16.90 -17.64 -31.03
N LEU A 326 -15.81 -17.79 -30.25
CA LEU A 326 -14.77 -16.77 -30.13
C LEU A 326 -13.53 -17.16 -30.95
N GLY A 327 -12.84 -16.16 -31.50
CA GLY A 327 -11.52 -16.32 -32.11
C GLY A 327 -10.41 -16.51 -31.07
N GLU A 328 -9.21 -16.94 -31.50
CA GLU A 328 -8.08 -17.25 -30.59
C GLU A 328 -7.70 -16.09 -29.65
N ALA A 329 -7.70 -14.85 -30.14
CA ALA A 329 -7.35 -13.68 -29.33
C ALA A 329 -8.39 -13.42 -28.22
N ASP A 330 -9.68 -13.62 -28.53
CA ASP A 330 -10.76 -13.46 -27.57
C ASP A 330 -10.77 -14.61 -26.57
N LEU A 331 -10.46 -15.83 -27.00
CA LEU A 331 -10.34 -17.02 -26.11
C LEU A 331 -9.28 -16.81 -25.05
N ILE A 332 -8.13 -16.18 -25.36
CA ILE A 332 -7.09 -15.85 -24.38
C ILE A 332 -7.65 -14.88 -23.34
N THR A 333 -8.36 -13.85 -23.79
CA THR A 333 -8.95 -12.83 -22.89
C THR A 333 -10.01 -13.43 -21.97
N TYR A 334 -10.96 -14.19 -22.53
CA TYR A 334 -12.02 -14.83 -21.75
C TYR A 334 -11.51 -15.99 -20.89
N GLY A 335 -10.46 -16.72 -21.36
CA GLY A 335 -9.76 -17.72 -20.55
C GLY A 335 -9.15 -17.10 -19.30
N ALA A 336 -8.55 -15.91 -19.40
CA ALA A 336 -8.05 -15.18 -18.23
C ALA A 336 -9.17 -14.83 -17.25
N MET A 337 -10.38 -14.49 -17.70
CA MET A 337 -11.53 -14.25 -16.81
C MET A 337 -11.90 -15.49 -15.99
N PHE A 338 -11.89 -16.68 -16.59
CA PHE A 338 -12.12 -17.93 -15.86
C PHE A 338 -11.02 -18.20 -14.84
N ALA A 339 -9.75 -17.96 -15.18
CA ALA A 339 -8.63 -18.07 -14.24
C ALA A 339 -8.80 -17.12 -13.04
N TRP A 340 -9.19 -15.86 -13.28
CA TRP A 340 -9.55 -14.92 -12.22
C TRP A 340 -10.73 -15.40 -11.40
N GLY A 341 -11.73 -16.02 -12.02
CA GLY A 341 -12.87 -16.63 -11.34
C GLY A 341 -12.44 -17.74 -10.37
N VAL A 342 -11.50 -18.61 -10.76
CA VAL A 342 -10.94 -19.66 -9.89
C VAL A 342 -10.20 -19.04 -8.69
N ILE A 343 -9.39 -18.00 -8.93
CA ILE A 343 -8.72 -17.28 -7.85
C ILE A 343 -9.76 -16.65 -6.90
N ALA A 344 -10.81 -16.04 -7.42
CA ALA A 344 -11.89 -15.47 -6.61
C ALA A 344 -12.62 -16.54 -5.79
N LEU A 345 -12.88 -17.72 -6.35
CA LEU A 345 -13.48 -18.84 -5.63
C LEU A 345 -12.61 -19.33 -4.46
N SER A 346 -11.29 -19.20 -4.55
CA SER A 346 -10.39 -19.59 -3.46
C SER A 346 -10.55 -18.74 -2.19
N TYR A 347 -11.15 -17.56 -2.30
CA TYR A 347 -11.51 -16.74 -1.14
C TYR A 347 -12.71 -17.27 -0.35
N VAL A 348 -13.60 -18.04 -0.97
CA VAL A 348 -14.82 -18.54 -0.32
C VAL A 348 -14.52 -19.40 0.90
N PRO A 349 -13.66 -20.45 0.83
CA PRO A 349 -13.33 -21.24 2.01
C PRO A 349 -12.56 -20.43 3.06
N LEU A 350 -11.71 -19.51 2.64
CA LEU A 350 -10.86 -18.75 3.54
C LEU A 350 -11.65 -17.64 4.28
N LEU A 351 -12.40 -16.84 3.53
CA LEU A 351 -13.18 -15.74 4.08
C LEU A 351 -14.50 -16.25 4.67
N GLY A 352 -15.20 -17.14 3.94
CA GLY A 352 -16.53 -17.60 4.32
C GLY A 352 -16.53 -18.60 5.48
N PHE A 353 -15.58 -19.55 5.51
CA PHE A 353 -15.55 -20.59 6.54
C PHE A 353 -14.49 -20.32 7.63
N ALA A 354 -13.32 -19.80 7.26
CA ALA A 354 -12.25 -19.52 8.23
C ALA A 354 -12.32 -18.10 8.81
N GLY A 355 -13.09 -17.19 8.23
CA GLY A 355 -13.19 -15.78 8.64
C GLY A 355 -11.87 -15.01 8.49
N GLN A 356 -10.94 -15.54 7.67
CA GLN A 356 -9.62 -14.96 7.46
C GLN A 356 -9.55 -14.26 6.12
N ILE A 357 -9.00 -13.03 6.11
CA ILE A 357 -8.70 -12.32 4.89
C ILE A 357 -7.27 -12.62 4.50
N SER A 358 -7.06 -13.12 3.28
CA SER A 358 -5.73 -13.29 2.71
C SER A 358 -5.57 -12.40 1.48
N LEU A 359 -4.50 -11.63 1.44
CA LEU A 359 -4.07 -10.90 0.26
C LEU A 359 -3.05 -11.70 -0.58
N CYS A 360 -2.70 -12.90 -0.12
CA CYS A 360 -1.67 -13.74 -0.74
C CYS A 360 -2.19 -14.65 -1.87
N GLN A 361 -3.51 -14.68 -2.15
CA GLN A 361 -4.08 -15.60 -3.15
C GLN A 361 -3.47 -15.41 -4.54
N LEU A 362 -3.31 -14.16 -4.97
CA LEU A 362 -2.68 -13.85 -6.25
C LEU A 362 -1.20 -14.24 -6.27
N SER A 363 -0.49 -14.03 -5.15
CA SER A 363 0.92 -14.45 -5.02
C SER A 363 1.07 -15.97 -5.10
N LEU A 364 0.16 -16.72 -4.46
CA LEU A 364 0.15 -18.18 -4.55
C LEU A 364 -0.17 -18.67 -5.97
N ALA A 365 -1.10 -18.01 -6.65
CA ALA A 365 -1.37 -18.27 -8.06
C ALA A 365 -0.13 -17.97 -8.93
N GLY A 366 0.60 -16.89 -8.65
CA GLY A 366 1.86 -16.56 -9.31
C GLY A 366 2.95 -17.62 -9.09
N VAL A 367 3.10 -18.13 -7.85
CA VAL A 367 4.01 -19.25 -7.55
C VAL A 367 3.64 -20.49 -8.37
N GLY A 368 2.33 -20.80 -8.44
CA GLY A 368 1.84 -21.91 -9.26
C GLY A 368 2.13 -21.72 -10.75
N ALA A 369 1.91 -20.52 -11.28
CA ALA A 369 2.18 -20.21 -12.68
C ALA A 369 3.66 -20.32 -13.03
N VAL A 370 4.56 -19.77 -12.19
CA VAL A 370 6.02 -19.91 -12.38
C VAL A 370 6.45 -21.37 -12.28
N ALA A 371 5.96 -22.11 -11.29
CA ALA A 371 6.26 -23.52 -11.15
C ALA A 371 5.82 -24.31 -12.40
N TYR A 372 4.61 -24.04 -12.91
CA TYR A 372 4.11 -24.70 -14.12
C TYR A 372 4.95 -24.37 -15.34
N SER A 373 5.36 -23.10 -15.53
CA SER A 373 6.18 -22.71 -16.69
C SER A 373 7.56 -23.40 -16.72
N HIS A 374 8.12 -23.71 -15.56
CA HIS A 374 9.41 -24.42 -15.46
C HIS A 374 9.29 -25.94 -15.53
N LEU A 375 8.22 -26.51 -14.95
CA LEU A 375 8.04 -27.96 -14.87
C LEU A 375 7.32 -28.56 -16.08
N GLY A 376 6.54 -27.76 -16.80
CA GLY A 376 5.72 -28.19 -17.92
C GLY A 376 5.77 -27.26 -19.11
N PRO A 377 6.97 -26.94 -19.66
CA PRO A 377 7.10 -25.97 -20.77
C PRO A 377 6.33 -26.39 -22.02
N ASP A 378 6.15 -27.73 -22.22
CA ASP A 378 5.43 -28.29 -23.35
C ASP A 378 3.96 -28.65 -23.04
N GLY A 379 3.41 -28.09 -21.94
CA GLY A 379 1.99 -28.26 -21.57
C GLY A 379 1.67 -29.60 -20.90
N GLN A 380 2.65 -30.22 -20.22
CA GLN A 380 2.44 -31.51 -19.54
C GLN A 380 1.44 -31.34 -18.37
N TRP A 381 0.40 -32.18 -18.35
CA TRP A 381 -0.64 -32.14 -17.36
C TRP A 381 -0.15 -32.46 -15.94
N TRP A 382 0.86 -33.32 -15.76
CA TRP A 382 1.44 -33.65 -14.45
C TRP A 382 2.12 -32.45 -13.81
N ALA A 383 2.68 -31.53 -14.61
CA ALA A 383 3.28 -30.29 -14.12
C ALA A 383 2.26 -29.38 -13.41
N LEU A 384 0.99 -29.48 -13.80
CA LEU A 384 -0.09 -28.77 -13.11
C LEU A 384 -0.24 -29.26 -11.66
N LEU A 385 -0.20 -30.59 -11.45
CA LEU A 385 -0.26 -31.17 -10.10
C LEU A 385 0.96 -30.79 -9.25
N ALA A 386 2.15 -30.79 -9.86
CA ALA A 386 3.38 -30.37 -9.17
C ALA A 386 3.34 -28.88 -8.82
N ALA A 387 2.86 -28.02 -9.71
CA ALA A 387 2.65 -26.59 -9.46
C ALA A 387 1.63 -26.34 -8.34
N MET A 388 0.51 -27.08 -8.32
CA MET A 388 -0.48 -27.03 -7.25
C MET A 388 0.13 -27.46 -5.90
N ALA A 389 0.94 -28.52 -5.87
CA ALA A 389 1.60 -28.99 -4.65
C ALA A 389 2.61 -27.97 -4.12
N LEU A 390 3.39 -27.32 -5.00
CA LEU A 390 4.34 -26.26 -4.62
C LEU A 390 3.62 -25.03 -4.09
N ALA A 391 2.61 -24.51 -4.79
CA ALA A 391 1.84 -23.37 -4.34
C ALA A 391 1.11 -23.65 -3.01
N GLY A 392 0.55 -24.85 -2.87
CA GLY A 392 -0.09 -25.33 -1.64
C GLY A 392 0.90 -25.45 -0.48
N GLY A 393 2.12 -25.95 -0.74
CA GLY A 393 3.21 -26.02 0.24
C GLY A 393 3.62 -24.63 0.76
N VAL A 394 3.82 -23.67 -0.14
CA VAL A 394 4.10 -22.28 0.23
C VAL A 394 2.95 -21.67 1.05
N GLY A 395 1.71 -21.92 0.64
CA GLY A 395 0.52 -21.48 1.38
C GLY A 395 0.42 -22.10 2.77
N ALA A 396 0.75 -23.40 2.92
CA ALA A 396 0.76 -24.08 4.20
C ALA A 396 1.82 -23.51 5.16
N VAL A 397 3.03 -23.24 4.67
CA VAL A 397 4.08 -22.56 5.46
C VAL A 397 3.59 -21.20 5.94
N GLY A 398 2.99 -20.39 5.05
CA GLY A 398 2.39 -19.10 5.41
C GLY A 398 1.30 -19.23 6.49
N ALA A 399 0.43 -20.24 6.39
CA ALA A 399 -0.63 -20.48 7.35
C ALA A 399 -0.10 -20.91 8.73
N VAL A 400 0.94 -21.76 8.77
CA VAL A 400 1.58 -22.19 10.05
C VAL A 400 2.25 -21.01 10.73
N THR A 401 2.95 -20.15 9.98
CA THR A 401 3.60 -18.95 10.54
C THR A 401 2.57 -17.96 11.09
N ALA A 402 1.46 -17.76 10.35
CA ALA A 402 0.36 -16.91 10.82
C ALA A 402 -0.28 -17.44 12.12
N ARG A 403 -0.48 -18.74 12.26
CA ARG A 403 -1.03 -19.35 13.49
C ARG A 403 -0.12 -19.17 14.70
N ARG A 404 1.21 -19.28 14.55
CA ARG A 404 2.16 -19.09 15.65
C ARG A 404 2.19 -17.66 16.17
N GLY A 405 1.91 -16.68 15.34
CA GLY A 405 1.74 -15.27 15.76
C GLY A 405 0.43 -14.98 16.49
N TRP A 406 -0.54 -15.91 16.47
CA TRP A 406 -1.89 -15.73 17.05
C TRP A 406 -2.13 -16.58 18.30
N GLY A 407 -1.22 -17.47 18.65
CA GLY A 407 -1.36 -18.49 19.71
C GLY A 407 -0.59 -18.19 21.00
N GLY A 408 -0.17 -16.93 21.24
CA GLY A 408 0.48 -16.51 22.49
C GLY A 408 -0.38 -15.54 23.29
#